data_894cd10d3f407503e9d7ad7cd6fe38ac
#
_entry.id   894cd10d3f407503e9d7ad7cd6fe38ac
#
_cell.length_a   1.000
_cell.length_b   1.000
_cell.length_c   1.000
_cell.angle_alpha   90.00
_cell.angle_beta   90.00
_cell.angle_gamma   90.00
#
_symmetry.space_group_name_H-M   'P 1'
#
loop_
_entity.id
_entity.type
_entity.pdbx_description
1 polymer ?
#
loop_
_entity_poly.entity_id
_entity_poly.type
_entity_poly.pdbx_seq_one_letter_code
_entity_poly.pdbx_strand_id
1 'polypeptide(L)'
;LAVAAGLTVWQAMALSLLMFTGGSQFAFIGVIAGGGAGSAALGAAALLGVRNAVYGMQLNAMIAPTGWRKAVAAQLTIDESAATAAGQAAPDEQRRGFWTAGVGVFVLWNLFTLVGAVLGDALGDPRRWGLDGAAVAAFLALLWPRLQQREPVALAVVCGVVTALAVPLVSPGLPILLAAVVGAAWGWRGRTPDAHGDASRTGGAA
;
A
#
# COMPACT_ATOMS: atom_id res chain seq x y z
N LEU A 1 9.75 5.52 13.51
CA LEU A 1 10.26 4.36 12.77
C LEU A 1 11.35 4.78 11.77
N ALA A 2 11.12 5.77 10.89
CA ALA A 2 12.12 6.19 9.89
C ALA A 2 13.44 6.64 10.56
N VAL A 3 13.37 7.50 11.57
CA VAL A 3 14.53 7.96 12.34
C VAL A 3 15.21 6.80 13.08
N ALA A 4 14.43 5.90 13.65
CA ALA A 4 14.97 4.69 14.29
C ALA A 4 15.68 3.73 13.31
N ALA A 5 15.31 3.78 12.03
CA ALA A 5 15.99 3.06 10.96
C ALA A 5 17.26 3.78 10.44
N GLY A 6 17.65 4.90 11.05
CA GLY A 6 18.82 5.69 10.67
C GLY A 6 18.58 6.77 9.63
N LEU A 7 17.33 7.03 9.23
CA LEU A 7 16.99 8.14 8.34
C LEU A 7 16.95 9.46 9.15
N THR A 8 17.41 10.54 8.55
CA THR A 8 17.23 11.88 9.12
C THR A 8 15.77 12.32 9.04
N VAL A 9 15.36 13.31 9.84
CA VAL A 9 14.03 13.92 9.77
C VAL A 9 13.71 14.39 8.35
N TRP A 10 14.68 15.01 7.66
CA TRP A 10 14.52 15.48 6.28
C TRP A 10 14.33 14.35 5.28
N GLN A 11 15.03 13.23 5.43
CA GLN A 11 14.84 12.04 4.60
C GLN A 11 13.46 11.41 4.84
N ALA A 12 13.02 11.34 6.09
CA ALA A 12 11.68 10.87 6.43
C ALA A 12 10.59 11.75 5.81
N MET A 13 10.78 13.08 5.84
CA MET A 13 9.85 14.04 5.22
C MET A 13 9.88 13.95 3.69
N ALA A 14 11.05 13.86 3.07
CA ALA A 14 11.16 13.68 1.62
C ALA A 14 10.45 12.41 1.17
N LEU A 15 10.65 11.30 1.90
CA LEU A 15 9.97 10.04 1.65
C LEU A 15 8.44 10.19 1.76
N SER A 16 7.95 10.90 2.79
CA SER A 16 6.53 11.13 3.02
C SER A 16 5.88 12.00 1.95
N LEU A 17 6.57 13.06 1.53
CA LEU A 17 6.06 14.01 0.53
C LEU A 17 6.08 13.44 -0.89
N LEU A 18 7.12 12.68 -1.24
CA LEU A 18 7.34 12.19 -2.60
C LEU A 18 6.75 10.79 -2.83
N MET A 19 6.89 9.90 -1.85
CA MET A 19 6.33 8.56 -1.86
C MET A 19 5.08 8.53 -0.98
N PHE A 20 4.04 9.25 -1.39
CA PHE A 20 2.80 9.34 -0.62
C PHE A 20 1.96 8.05 -0.75
N THR A 21 2.43 6.99 -0.11
CA THR A 21 1.72 5.69 0.00
C THR A 21 2.25 4.95 1.24
N GLY A 22 1.43 4.83 2.27
CA GLY A 22 1.83 4.33 3.58
C GLY A 22 2.51 2.95 3.52
N GLY A 23 1.94 2.00 2.77
CA GLY A 23 2.52 0.67 2.61
C GLY A 23 3.93 0.69 2.01
N SER A 24 4.16 1.47 0.96
CA SER A 24 5.47 1.61 0.31
C SER A 24 6.50 2.27 1.23
N GLN A 25 6.09 3.32 1.99
CA GLN A 25 6.97 3.95 2.97
C GLN A 25 7.41 2.98 4.06
N PHE A 26 6.47 2.23 4.64
CA PHE A 26 6.79 1.23 5.66
C PHE A 26 7.67 0.11 5.11
N ALA A 27 7.45 -0.34 3.87
CA ALA A 27 8.29 -1.34 3.23
C ALA A 27 9.72 -0.81 3.04
N PHE A 28 9.87 0.42 2.53
CA PHE A 28 11.17 1.08 2.38
C PHE A 28 11.90 1.16 3.72
N ILE A 29 11.24 1.73 4.74
CA ILE A 29 11.81 1.91 6.08
C ILE A 29 12.15 0.55 6.71
N GLY A 30 11.32 -0.47 6.54
CA GLY A 30 11.52 -1.81 7.07
C GLY A 30 12.76 -2.50 6.48
N VAL A 31 13.01 -2.35 5.17
CA VAL A 31 14.23 -2.88 4.53
C VAL A 31 15.47 -2.15 5.04
N ILE A 32 15.44 -0.83 5.16
CA ILE A 32 16.55 -0.04 5.70
C ILE A 32 16.81 -0.42 7.18
N ALA A 33 15.77 -0.52 8.00
CA ALA A 33 15.87 -0.92 9.40
C ALA A 33 16.48 -2.33 9.58
N GLY A 34 16.24 -3.21 8.61
CA GLY A 34 16.83 -4.56 8.56
C GLY A 34 18.27 -4.60 8.02
N GLY A 35 18.87 -3.44 7.71
CA GLY A 35 20.23 -3.35 7.14
C GLY A 35 20.28 -3.64 5.64
N GLY A 36 19.13 -3.65 4.94
CA GLY A 36 19.08 -3.87 3.49
C GLY A 36 19.55 -2.66 2.69
N ALA A 37 19.99 -2.90 1.45
CA ALA A 37 20.43 -1.87 0.54
C ALA A 37 19.26 -0.94 0.11
N GLY A 38 19.54 0.33 -0.16
CA GLY A 38 18.56 1.29 -0.63
C GLY A 38 17.85 0.88 -1.93
N SER A 39 18.53 0.17 -2.82
CA SER A 39 17.95 -0.40 -4.05
C SER A 39 16.90 -1.46 -3.74
N ALA A 40 17.16 -2.34 -2.76
CA ALA A 40 16.19 -3.34 -2.31
C ALA A 40 14.99 -2.68 -1.62
N ALA A 41 15.22 -1.63 -0.82
CA ALA A 41 14.18 -0.84 -0.20
C ALA A 41 13.27 -0.17 -1.25
N LEU A 42 13.89 0.43 -2.29
CA LEU A 42 13.15 1.03 -3.40
C LEU A 42 12.34 -0.01 -4.18
N GLY A 43 12.94 -1.16 -4.46
CA GLY A 43 12.27 -2.27 -5.14
C GLY A 43 11.04 -2.75 -4.38
N ALA A 44 11.15 -2.97 -3.06
CA ALA A 44 10.04 -3.36 -2.21
C ALA A 44 8.94 -2.28 -2.19
N ALA A 45 9.32 -1.02 -2.05
CA ALA A 45 8.38 0.10 -2.06
C ALA A 45 7.66 0.24 -3.41
N ALA A 46 8.38 0.13 -4.52
CA ALA A 46 7.82 0.20 -5.87
C ALA A 46 6.81 -0.94 -6.11
N LEU A 47 7.14 -2.16 -5.68
CA LEU A 47 6.25 -3.31 -5.81
C LEU A 47 4.93 -3.08 -5.07
N LEU A 48 4.96 -2.57 -3.84
CA LEU A 48 3.75 -2.24 -3.10
C LEU A 48 3.00 -1.07 -3.73
N GLY A 49 3.73 -0.16 -4.39
CA GLY A 49 3.17 1.00 -5.10
C GLY A 49 2.42 0.65 -6.39
N VAL A 50 2.64 -0.53 -6.99
CA VAL A 50 1.96 -0.96 -8.24
C VAL A 50 0.44 -0.90 -8.10
N ARG A 51 -0.10 -1.23 -6.93
CA ARG A 51 -1.54 -1.14 -6.66
C ARG A 51 -2.10 0.28 -6.91
N ASN A 52 -1.32 1.33 -6.59
CA ASN A 52 -1.75 2.71 -6.80
C ASN A 52 -1.86 3.05 -8.29
N ALA A 53 -1.06 2.42 -9.16
CA ALA A 53 -1.21 2.55 -10.61
C ALA A 53 -2.55 1.96 -11.09
N VAL A 54 -2.96 0.82 -10.53
CA VAL A 54 -4.28 0.22 -10.81
C VAL A 54 -5.41 1.14 -10.35
N TYR A 55 -5.32 1.68 -9.14
CA TYR A 55 -6.28 2.68 -8.65
C TYR A 55 -6.31 3.92 -9.54
N GLY A 56 -5.14 4.40 -9.96
CA GLY A 56 -5.02 5.57 -10.85
C GLY A 56 -5.73 5.37 -12.19
N MET A 57 -5.67 4.19 -12.78
CA MET A 57 -6.42 3.88 -14.00
C MET A 57 -7.93 3.93 -13.76
N GLN A 58 -8.41 3.33 -12.69
CA GLN A 58 -9.82 3.32 -12.31
C GLN A 58 -10.33 4.73 -11.98
N LEU A 59 -9.58 5.46 -11.14
CA LEU A 59 -9.92 6.82 -10.73
C LEU A 59 -9.86 7.82 -11.87
N ASN A 60 -8.95 7.64 -12.85
CA ASN A 60 -8.89 8.51 -14.02
C ASN A 60 -10.19 8.46 -14.83
N ALA A 61 -10.85 7.32 -14.90
CA ALA A 61 -12.16 7.21 -15.57
C ALA A 61 -13.28 7.89 -14.76
N MET A 62 -13.23 7.80 -13.41
CA MET A 62 -14.26 8.33 -12.52
C MET A 62 -14.15 9.85 -12.31
N ILE A 63 -12.93 10.35 -12.13
CA ILE A 63 -12.67 11.75 -11.72
C ILE A 63 -12.34 12.61 -12.94
N ALA A 64 -11.76 12.03 -14.01
CA ALA A 64 -11.35 12.67 -15.25
C ALA A 64 -10.55 13.98 -15.02
N PRO A 65 -9.46 13.97 -14.23
CA PRO A 65 -8.68 15.16 -13.96
C PRO A 65 -7.95 15.61 -15.23
N THR A 66 -7.84 16.94 -15.45
CA THR A 66 -7.20 17.52 -16.64
C THR A 66 -6.04 18.43 -16.25
N GLY A 67 -5.11 18.63 -17.17
CA GLY A 67 -3.97 19.53 -16.98
C GLY A 67 -3.13 19.17 -15.75
N TRP A 68 -2.67 20.16 -15.00
CA TRP A 68 -1.84 19.97 -13.80
C TRP A 68 -2.55 19.18 -12.68
N ARG A 69 -3.89 19.25 -12.64
CA ARG A 69 -4.69 18.47 -11.69
C ARG A 69 -4.50 16.96 -11.83
N LYS A 70 -4.13 16.49 -13.04
CA LYS A 70 -3.83 15.07 -13.29
C LYS A 70 -2.58 14.63 -12.50
N ALA A 71 -1.54 15.45 -12.46
CA ALA A 71 -0.34 15.15 -11.67
C ALA A 71 -0.63 15.15 -10.16
N VAL A 72 -1.41 16.14 -9.71
CA VAL A 72 -1.83 16.17 -8.28
C VAL A 72 -2.73 14.98 -7.94
N ALA A 73 -3.67 14.62 -8.80
CA ALA A 73 -4.52 13.45 -8.61
C ALA A 73 -3.69 12.15 -8.56
N ALA A 74 -2.67 12.01 -9.41
CA ALA A 74 -1.78 10.86 -9.36
C ALA A 74 -1.03 10.78 -8.01
N GLN A 75 -0.53 11.90 -7.48
CA GLN A 75 0.11 11.97 -6.17
C GLN A 75 -0.85 11.64 -5.02
N LEU A 76 -2.11 12.08 -5.11
CA LEU A 76 -3.14 11.85 -4.09
C LEU A 76 -3.87 10.50 -4.24
N THR A 77 -3.49 9.67 -5.22
CA THR A 77 -4.07 8.34 -5.41
C THR A 77 -3.48 7.37 -4.40
N ILE A 78 -4.24 7.12 -3.35
CA ILE A 78 -3.93 6.19 -2.26
C ILE A 78 -5.16 5.32 -1.96
N ASP A 79 -5.01 4.34 -1.09
CA ASP A 79 -6.11 3.42 -0.72
C ASP A 79 -7.34 4.18 -0.21
N GLU A 80 -7.13 5.19 0.64
CA GLU A 80 -8.20 5.96 1.29
C GLU A 80 -8.96 6.84 0.29
N SER A 81 -8.24 7.55 -0.60
CA SER A 81 -8.88 8.39 -1.62
C SER A 81 -9.61 7.56 -2.67
N ALA A 82 -9.05 6.41 -3.03
CA ALA A 82 -9.68 5.47 -3.97
C ALA A 82 -10.94 4.84 -3.37
N ALA A 83 -10.86 4.36 -2.13
CA ALA A 83 -12.01 3.76 -1.44
C ALA A 83 -13.14 4.78 -1.20
N THR A 84 -12.78 6.01 -0.79
CA THR A 84 -13.77 7.06 -0.55
C THR A 84 -14.48 7.46 -1.84
N ALA A 85 -13.76 7.58 -2.95
CA ALA A 85 -14.37 7.87 -4.25
C ALA A 85 -15.27 6.71 -4.73
N ALA A 86 -14.76 5.48 -4.68
CA ALA A 86 -15.50 4.31 -5.16
C ALA A 86 -16.75 4.00 -4.33
N GLY A 87 -16.79 4.40 -3.06
CA GLY A 87 -17.93 4.24 -2.18
C GLY A 87 -19.11 5.19 -2.46
N GLN A 88 -18.95 6.18 -3.37
CA GLN A 88 -20.00 7.13 -3.69
C GLN A 88 -20.72 6.75 -4.98
N ALA A 89 -22.05 6.92 -5.00
CA ALA A 89 -22.87 6.60 -6.16
C ALA A 89 -22.87 7.74 -7.21
N ALA A 90 -22.90 8.99 -6.76
CA ALA A 90 -22.97 10.16 -7.64
C ALA A 90 -21.58 10.64 -8.08
N PRO A 91 -21.36 10.96 -9.38
CA PRO A 91 -20.05 11.40 -9.89
C PRO A 91 -19.45 12.61 -9.16
N ASP A 92 -20.28 13.56 -8.76
CA ASP A 92 -19.81 14.75 -8.04
C ASP A 92 -19.36 14.41 -6.62
N GLU A 93 -20.02 13.47 -5.97
CA GLU A 93 -19.65 12.93 -4.66
C GLU A 93 -18.36 12.11 -4.75
N GLN A 94 -18.19 11.32 -5.83
CA GLN A 94 -16.93 10.60 -6.10
C GLN A 94 -15.75 11.58 -6.18
N ARG A 95 -15.91 12.67 -6.94
CA ARG A 95 -14.89 13.72 -7.05
C ARG A 95 -14.61 14.40 -5.71
N ARG A 96 -15.65 14.78 -4.98
CA ARG A 96 -15.51 15.37 -3.63
C ARG A 96 -14.80 14.41 -2.69
N GLY A 97 -15.24 13.16 -2.63
CA GLY A 97 -14.65 12.12 -1.81
C GLY A 97 -13.17 11.93 -2.08
N PHE A 98 -12.78 11.82 -3.36
CA PHE A 98 -11.39 11.71 -3.77
C PHE A 98 -10.52 12.86 -3.28
N TRP A 99 -10.92 14.11 -3.61
CA TRP A 99 -10.11 15.28 -3.28
C TRP A 99 -10.06 15.53 -1.77
N THR A 100 -11.18 15.38 -1.07
CA THR A 100 -11.22 15.58 0.39
C THR A 100 -10.38 14.53 1.12
N ALA A 101 -10.54 13.26 0.78
CA ALA A 101 -9.75 12.19 1.40
C ALA A 101 -8.27 12.31 1.01
N GLY A 102 -7.97 12.51 -0.28
CA GLY A 102 -6.59 12.62 -0.76
C GLY A 102 -5.83 13.79 -0.12
N VAL A 103 -6.40 14.99 -0.15
CA VAL A 103 -5.77 16.17 0.46
C VAL A 103 -5.73 16.06 1.98
N GLY A 104 -6.82 15.63 2.61
CA GLY A 104 -6.88 15.48 4.06
C GLY A 104 -5.84 14.50 4.59
N VAL A 105 -5.75 13.31 3.97
CA VAL A 105 -4.75 12.33 4.35
C VAL A 105 -3.34 12.84 4.03
N PHE A 106 -3.12 13.51 2.89
CA PHE A 106 -1.80 14.08 2.56
C PHE A 106 -1.32 15.06 3.62
N VAL A 107 -2.16 16.00 4.02
CA VAL A 107 -1.79 17.01 5.03
C VAL A 107 -1.54 16.34 6.39
N LEU A 108 -2.47 15.53 6.87
CA LEU A 108 -2.36 14.89 8.18
C LEU A 108 -1.20 13.88 8.23
N TRP A 109 -1.01 13.09 7.18
CA TRP A 109 0.09 12.12 7.10
C TRP A 109 1.46 12.82 7.18
N ASN A 110 1.66 13.88 6.41
CA ASN A 110 2.92 14.63 6.45
C ASN A 110 3.12 15.36 7.77
N LEU A 111 2.05 15.94 8.35
CA LEU A 111 2.09 16.57 9.66
C LEU A 111 2.50 15.57 10.74
N PHE A 112 1.84 14.42 10.82
CA PHE A 112 2.16 13.40 11.81
C PHE A 112 3.50 12.71 11.53
N THR A 113 3.93 12.62 10.27
CA THR A 113 5.28 12.15 9.94
C THR A 113 6.33 13.11 10.48
N LEU A 114 6.14 14.43 10.31
CA LEU A 114 7.04 15.45 10.86
C LEU A 114 7.09 15.38 12.40
N VAL A 115 5.92 15.39 13.03
CA VAL A 115 5.82 15.29 14.49
C VAL A 115 6.50 14.02 15.00
N GLY A 116 6.19 12.87 14.38
CA GLY A 116 6.77 11.60 14.77
C GLY A 116 8.27 11.49 14.49
N ALA A 117 8.78 12.14 13.44
CA ALA A 117 10.20 12.17 13.14
C ALA A 117 10.98 13.04 14.15
N VAL A 118 10.45 14.23 14.46
CA VAL A 118 11.06 15.15 15.45
C VAL A 118 11.02 14.54 16.85
N LEU A 119 9.89 14.00 17.26
CA LEU A 119 9.75 13.32 18.56
C LEU A 119 10.63 12.07 18.62
N GLY A 120 10.73 11.29 17.54
CA GLY A 120 11.55 10.09 17.47
C GLY A 120 13.03 10.40 17.63
N ASP A 121 13.48 11.52 17.08
CA ASP A 121 14.86 12.02 17.26
C ASP A 121 15.12 12.46 18.72
N ALA A 122 14.14 13.11 19.34
CA ALA A 122 14.24 13.59 20.73
C ALA A 122 14.07 12.47 21.79
N LEU A 123 13.27 11.45 21.51
CA LEU A 123 12.93 10.36 22.46
C LEU A 123 13.98 9.23 22.48
N GLY A 124 14.93 9.21 21.56
CA GLY A 124 15.97 8.18 21.46
C GLY A 124 15.41 6.84 20.93
N ASP A 125 15.69 5.73 21.62
CA ASP A 125 15.32 4.39 21.12
C ASP A 125 13.80 4.15 21.16
N PRO A 126 13.12 4.07 20.00
CA PRO A 126 11.67 3.86 19.91
C PRO A 126 11.20 2.51 20.46
N ARG A 127 12.11 1.53 20.57
CA ARG A 127 11.79 0.20 21.11
C ARG A 127 11.41 0.26 22.57
N ARG A 128 11.97 1.21 23.31
CA ARG A 128 11.63 1.43 24.71
C ARG A 128 10.17 1.83 24.93
N TRP A 129 9.54 2.35 23.86
CA TRP A 129 8.15 2.80 23.86
C TRP A 129 7.21 1.84 23.13
N GLY A 130 7.71 0.69 22.65
CA GLY A 130 6.93 -0.29 21.89
C GLY A 130 6.53 0.22 20.50
N LEU A 131 7.16 1.28 20.00
CA LEU A 131 6.82 1.89 18.70
C LEU A 131 7.28 1.03 17.51
N ASP A 132 8.15 0.05 17.72
CA ASP A 132 8.51 -0.97 16.75
C ASP A 132 7.31 -1.87 16.40
N GLY A 133 6.43 -2.16 17.37
CA GLY A 133 5.18 -2.87 17.12
C GLY A 133 4.13 -2.08 16.35
N ALA A 134 4.22 -0.75 16.31
CA ALA A 134 3.23 0.09 15.66
C ALA A 134 3.12 -0.15 14.14
N ALA A 135 4.24 -0.40 13.44
CA ALA A 135 4.23 -0.74 12.03
C ALA A 135 3.54 -2.09 11.78
N VAL A 136 3.84 -3.08 12.61
CA VAL A 136 3.22 -4.41 12.52
C VAL A 136 1.71 -4.30 12.75
N ALA A 137 1.29 -3.54 13.77
CA ALA A 137 -0.12 -3.28 14.06
C ALA A 137 -0.83 -2.56 12.91
N ALA A 138 -0.18 -1.55 12.29
CA ALA A 138 -0.73 -0.82 11.14
C ALA A 138 -0.92 -1.74 9.92
N PHE A 139 0.07 -2.57 9.58
CA PHE A 139 -0.06 -3.55 8.51
C PHE A 139 -1.14 -4.59 8.78
N LEU A 140 -1.22 -5.07 10.02
CA LEU A 140 -2.26 -6.02 10.41
C LEU A 140 -3.66 -5.39 10.31
N ALA A 141 -3.82 -4.14 10.73
CA ALA A 141 -5.07 -3.40 10.59
C ALA A 141 -5.49 -3.22 9.12
N LEU A 142 -4.55 -2.96 8.21
CA LEU A 142 -4.82 -2.88 6.76
C LEU A 142 -5.16 -4.24 6.14
N LEU A 143 -4.55 -5.32 6.64
CA LEU A 143 -4.78 -6.67 6.16
C LEU A 143 -6.09 -7.25 6.70
N TRP A 144 -6.46 -6.94 7.95
CA TRP A 144 -7.56 -7.54 8.68
C TRP A 144 -8.91 -7.55 7.94
N PRO A 145 -9.38 -6.46 7.30
CA PRO A 145 -10.63 -6.46 6.54
C PRO A 145 -10.61 -7.40 5.33
N ARG A 146 -9.43 -7.75 4.83
CA ARG A 146 -9.25 -8.65 3.69
C ARG A 146 -9.22 -10.13 4.10
N LEU A 147 -8.99 -10.43 5.38
CA LEU A 147 -8.95 -11.79 5.93
C LEU A 147 -10.34 -12.33 6.31
N GLN A 148 -11.39 -11.90 5.61
CA GLN A 148 -12.77 -12.33 5.89
C GLN A 148 -13.15 -13.65 5.17
N GLN A 149 -12.33 -14.09 4.23
CA GLN A 149 -12.57 -15.30 3.45
C GLN A 149 -11.42 -16.30 3.60
N ARG A 150 -11.71 -17.57 3.37
CA ARG A 150 -10.72 -18.66 3.54
C ARG A 150 -9.54 -18.56 2.60
N GLU A 151 -9.76 -18.12 1.37
CA GLU A 151 -8.71 -18.01 0.36
C GLU A 151 -7.69 -16.92 0.68
N PRO A 152 -8.08 -15.66 0.98
CA PRO A 152 -7.11 -14.64 1.45
C PRO A 152 -6.37 -15.03 2.72
N VAL A 153 -7.03 -15.73 3.65
CA VAL A 153 -6.37 -16.24 4.87
C VAL A 153 -5.32 -17.28 4.52
N ALA A 154 -5.65 -18.25 3.66
CA ALA A 154 -4.69 -19.27 3.23
C ALA A 154 -3.49 -18.64 2.53
N LEU A 155 -3.72 -17.67 1.64
CA LEU A 155 -2.65 -16.92 0.98
C LEU A 155 -1.79 -16.15 1.98
N ALA A 156 -2.40 -15.47 2.95
CA ALA A 156 -1.67 -14.72 3.97
C ALA A 156 -0.79 -15.64 4.82
N VAL A 157 -1.29 -16.83 5.20
CA VAL A 157 -0.52 -17.84 5.93
C VAL A 157 0.65 -18.35 5.09
N VAL A 158 0.42 -18.71 3.83
CA VAL A 158 1.47 -19.20 2.93
C VAL A 158 2.56 -18.12 2.73
N CYS A 159 2.18 -16.89 2.44
CA CYS A 159 3.13 -15.78 2.31
C CYS A 159 3.87 -15.51 3.61
N GLY A 160 3.20 -15.60 4.77
CA GLY A 160 3.81 -15.44 6.09
C GLY A 160 4.86 -16.52 6.37
N VAL A 161 4.53 -17.78 6.10
CA VAL A 161 5.46 -18.91 6.27
C VAL A 161 6.66 -18.78 5.33
N VAL A 162 6.43 -18.48 4.04
CA VAL A 162 7.51 -18.27 3.07
C VAL A 162 8.43 -17.14 3.52
N THR A 163 7.85 -16.02 3.97
CA THR A 163 8.62 -14.88 4.47
C THR A 163 9.44 -15.26 5.70
N ALA A 164 8.83 -15.92 6.68
CA ALA A 164 9.51 -16.33 7.91
C ALA A 164 10.69 -17.27 7.64
N LEU A 165 10.53 -18.22 6.70
CA LEU A 165 11.60 -19.12 6.29
C LEU A 165 12.69 -18.42 5.47
N ALA A 166 12.32 -17.40 4.69
CA ALA A 166 13.27 -16.66 3.85
C ALA A 166 14.12 -15.67 4.66
N VAL A 167 13.58 -15.06 5.73
CA VAL A 167 14.29 -14.04 6.53
C VAL A 167 15.71 -14.43 6.93
N PRO A 168 16.01 -15.64 7.48
CA PRO A 168 17.34 -16.03 7.85
C PRO A 168 18.23 -16.42 6.66
N LEU A 169 17.67 -16.63 5.45
CA LEU A 169 18.37 -17.22 4.31
C LEU A 169 18.77 -16.21 3.25
N VAL A 170 18.10 -15.06 3.18
CA VAL A 170 18.29 -14.08 2.11
C VAL A 170 18.48 -12.66 2.67
N SER A 171 19.04 -11.77 1.83
CA SER A 171 19.27 -10.37 2.20
C SER A 171 17.96 -9.65 2.54
N PRO A 172 17.99 -8.69 3.47
CA PRO A 172 16.83 -7.87 3.84
C PRO A 172 16.18 -7.23 2.61
N GLY A 173 14.83 -7.32 2.54
CA GLY A 173 14.02 -6.87 1.40
C GLY A 173 13.65 -7.98 0.42
N LEU A 174 14.47 -9.02 0.22
CA LEU A 174 14.13 -10.15 -0.65
C LEU A 174 12.93 -10.98 -0.15
N PRO A 175 12.72 -11.20 1.16
CA PRO A 175 11.54 -11.92 1.65
C PRO A 175 10.22 -11.31 1.18
N ILE A 176 10.13 -9.97 1.08
CA ILE A 176 8.94 -9.26 0.60
C ILE A 176 8.71 -9.56 -0.89
N LEU A 177 9.78 -9.57 -1.69
CA LEU A 177 9.70 -9.89 -3.11
C LEU A 177 9.28 -11.35 -3.33
N LEU A 178 9.79 -12.28 -2.55
CA LEU A 178 9.38 -13.68 -2.59
C LEU A 178 7.89 -13.85 -2.24
N ALA A 179 7.42 -13.20 -1.17
CA ALA A 179 6.01 -13.22 -0.82
C ALA A 179 5.12 -12.65 -1.94
N ALA A 180 5.57 -11.60 -2.63
CA ALA A 180 4.84 -11.01 -3.75
C ALA A 180 4.79 -11.94 -4.96
N VAL A 181 5.88 -12.65 -5.27
CA VAL A 181 5.89 -13.68 -6.34
C VAL A 181 4.93 -14.81 -6.01
N VAL A 182 4.92 -15.28 -4.76
CA VAL A 182 3.95 -16.31 -4.31
C VAL A 182 2.51 -15.79 -4.45
N GLY A 183 2.24 -14.57 -4.02
CA GLY A 183 0.92 -13.95 -4.16
C GLY A 183 0.48 -13.81 -5.62
N ALA A 184 1.38 -13.40 -6.50
CA ALA A 184 1.11 -13.28 -7.94
C ALA A 184 0.85 -14.65 -8.59
N ALA A 185 1.65 -15.66 -8.24
CA ALA A 185 1.48 -17.02 -8.74
C ALA A 185 0.17 -17.65 -8.26
N TRP A 186 -0.22 -17.38 -7.01
CA TRP A 186 -1.52 -17.82 -6.47
C TRP A 186 -2.68 -17.16 -7.22
N GLY A 187 -2.66 -15.84 -7.40
CA GLY A 187 -3.68 -15.11 -8.13
C GLY A 187 -3.78 -15.49 -9.61
N TRP A 188 -2.66 -15.91 -10.22
CA TRP A 188 -2.66 -16.45 -11.58
C TRP A 188 -3.43 -17.78 -11.68
N ARG A 189 -3.24 -18.66 -10.71
CA ARG A 189 -3.95 -19.96 -10.68
C ARG A 189 -5.46 -19.85 -10.41
N GLY A 190 -5.90 -18.81 -9.69
CA GLY A 190 -7.31 -18.56 -9.38
C GLY A 190 -8.12 -17.93 -10.53
N ARG A 191 -7.49 -17.58 -11.65
CA ARG A 191 -8.20 -17.11 -12.84
C ARG A 191 -8.66 -18.29 -13.68
N THR A 192 -9.77 -18.93 -13.29
CA THR A 192 -10.54 -19.79 -14.21
C THR A 192 -11.28 -18.90 -15.20
N PRO A 193 -11.27 -19.23 -16.52
CA PRO A 193 -11.98 -18.45 -17.53
C PRO A 193 -13.46 -18.85 -17.58
N ASP A 194 -14.25 -18.51 -16.58
CA ASP A 194 -15.69 -18.81 -16.56
C ASP A 194 -16.51 -17.54 -16.23
N ALA A 195 -16.71 -16.69 -17.23
CA ALA A 195 -17.78 -15.69 -17.17
C ALA A 195 -18.19 -15.10 -18.54
N HIS A 196 -17.92 -15.75 -19.67
CA HIS A 196 -18.38 -15.20 -20.97
C HIS A 196 -19.08 -16.25 -21.88
N GLY A 197 -19.67 -17.29 -21.31
CA GLY A 197 -20.24 -18.43 -22.07
C GLY A 197 -21.73 -18.66 -22.00
N ASP A 198 -22.55 -17.85 -21.29
CA ASP A 198 -23.99 -18.22 -21.15
C ASP A 198 -25.02 -17.10 -21.45
N ALA A 199 -24.63 -16.06 -22.14
CA ALA A 199 -25.58 -15.02 -22.59
C ALA A 199 -26.21 -15.29 -23.98
N SER A 200 -25.90 -16.43 -24.64
CA SER A 200 -26.39 -16.71 -26.00
C SER A 200 -27.38 -17.89 -26.12
N ARG A 201 -27.88 -18.45 -25.00
CA ARG A 201 -28.78 -19.61 -25.04
C ARG A 201 -30.23 -19.42 -24.60
N THR A 202 -30.67 -18.19 -24.32
CA THR A 202 -32.09 -17.92 -23.99
C THR A 202 -32.77 -16.95 -24.97
N GLY A 203 -32.50 -17.06 -26.26
CA GLY A 203 -33.14 -16.29 -27.30
C GLY A 203 -33.63 -17.17 -28.43
N GLY A 204 -34.55 -18.13 -28.14
CA GLY A 204 -35.10 -18.94 -29.21
C GLY A 204 -36.12 -19.95 -28.73
N ALA A 205 -37.32 -19.51 -28.35
CA ALA A 205 -38.54 -20.33 -28.43
C ALA A 205 -39.78 -19.46 -28.18
N ALA A 206 -40.64 -19.38 -29.20
CA ALA A 206 -42.04 -18.94 -29.29
C ALA A 206 -42.32 -17.46 -29.31
#